data_5fa3768fc2d5b5c7c09995bfc429d6a0
#
_entry.id   5fa3768fc2d5b5c7c09995bfc429d6a0
#
_cell.length_a   1.000
_cell.length_b   1.000
_cell.length_c   1.000
_cell.angle_alpha   90.00
_cell.angle_beta   90.00
_cell.angle_gamma   90.00
#
_symmetry.space_group_name_H-M   'P 1'
#
loop_
_entity.id
_entity.type
_entity.pdbx_description
1 polymer ?
#
loop_
_entity_poly.entity_id
_entity_poly.type
_entity_poly.pdbx_seq_one_letter_code
_entity_poly.pdbx_strand_id
1 'polypeptide(L)'
;MTILFLVVYELSIAQGDSLYFQKIKDASGNEQLLGACSRKAMQQKPFSTWFQSNYDSYVVDSATCRFVEPLLKDKMITIFLGTWCSDSRREVPRVMKMLDCCNFPAGQLQLIMVSNQDSMYKQSPHHEEFGRNIVRVPTMIIEEAGKEKGRIVEYPVVSLEKDLLRILRNEKYIPNYPDLRVRTR
;
A
#
# COMPACT_ATOMS: atom_id res chain seq x y z
N MET A 1 26.47 -39.75 37.97
CA MET A 1 26.28 -39.53 36.53
C MET A 1 25.06 -38.63 36.41
N THR A 2 25.29 -37.32 36.37
CA THR A 2 24.22 -36.30 36.44
C THR A 2 23.94 -35.82 35.00
N ILE A 3 22.77 -36.12 34.52
CA ILE A 3 22.32 -35.73 33.19
C ILE A 3 21.80 -34.29 33.27
N LEU A 4 22.51 -33.37 32.64
CA LEU A 4 22.14 -31.99 32.52
C LEU A 4 21.17 -31.84 31.33
N PHE A 5 19.87 -31.59 31.62
CA PHE A 5 18.87 -31.23 30.59
C PHE A 5 19.12 -29.79 30.17
N LEU A 6 19.62 -29.60 28.94
CA LEU A 6 19.69 -28.31 28.29
C LEU A 6 18.28 -28.00 27.74
N VAL A 7 17.57 -27.08 28.40
CA VAL A 7 16.32 -26.53 27.87
C VAL A 7 16.71 -25.47 26.85
N VAL A 8 16.57 -25.79 25.57
CA VAL A 8 16.69 -24.84 24.48
C VAL A 8 15.39 -24.04 24.43
N TYR A 9 15.44 -22.80 24.90
CA TYR A 9 14.37 -21.82 24.65
C TYR A 9 14.47 -21.37 23.19
N GLU A 10 13.60 -21.89 22.35
CA GLU A 10 13.34 -21.27 21.06
C GLU A 10 12.62 -19.93 21.30
N LEU A 11 13.37 -18.85 21.23
CA LEU A 11 12.80 -17.50 21.10
C LEU A 11 12.16 -17.40 19.72
N SER A 12 10.90 -17.76 19.64
CA SER A 12 10.03 -17.39 18.53
C SER A 12 9.85 -15.87 18.60
N ILE A 13 10.69 -15.14 17.88
CA ILE A 13 10.46 -13.72 17.62
C ILE A 13 9.27 -13.67 16.65
N ALA A 14 8.07 -13.62 17.20
CA ALA A 14 6.93 -13.12 16.47
C ALA A 14 7.28 -11.67 16.11
N GLN A 15 7.68 -11.43 14.85
CA GLN A 15 7.64 -10.10 14.25
C GLN A 15 6.15 -9.67 14.25
N GLY A 16 5.71 -9.14 15.38
CA GLY A 16 4.48 -8.39 15.46
C GLY A 16 4.67 -7.16 14.60
N ASP A 17 4.01 -7.14 13.43
CA ASP A 17 3.81 -5.91 12.65
C ASP A 17 3.27 -4.86 13.61
N SER A 18 4.12 -3.99 14.09
CA SER A 18 3.77 -2.83 14.91
C SER A 18 3.05 -1.84 14.02
N LEU A 19 1.79 -2.17 13.70
CA LEU A 19 0.89 -1.27 12.99
C LEU A 19 0.54 -0.14 13.98
N TYR A 20 1.09 1.02 13.76
CA TYR A 20 0.78 2.22 14.53
C TYR A 20 0.01 3.18 13.65
N PHE A 21 -1.28 3.17 13.79
CA PHE A 21 -2.14 4.13 13.13
C PHE A 21 -2.98 4.89 14.15
N GLN A 22 -3.34 6.10 13.77
CA GLN A 22 -4.22 6.97 14.55
C GLN A 22 -5.52 7.19 13.78
N LYS A 23 -6.64 7.27 14.51
CA LYS A 23 -7.88 7.85 14.00
C LYS A 23 -7.87 9.33 14.37
N ILE A 24 -7.90 10.19 13.40
CA ILE A 24 -7.97 11.64 13.58
C ILE A 24 -9.25 12.18 12.93
N LYS A 25 -9.60 13.42 13.25
CA LYS A 25 -10.68 14.14 12.55
C LYS A 25 -10.09 15.30 11.77
N ASP A 26 -10.62 15.54 10.57
CA ASP A 26 -10.32 16.74 9.81
C ASP A 26 -11.07 17.98 10.36
N ALA A 27 -10.84 19.14 9.76
CA ALA A 27 -11.48 20.38 10.16
C ALA A 27 -13.02 20.34 10.04
N SER A 28 -13.56 19.44 9.21
CA SER A 28 -15.00 19.23 9.03
C SER A 28 -15.56 18.14 9.96
N GLY A 29 -14.73 17.53 10.83
CA GLY A 29 -15.11 16.47 11.74
C GLY A 29 -15.15 15.07 11.15
N ASN A 30 -14.74 14.88 9.89
CA ASN A 30 -14.69 13.57 9.25
C ASN A 30 -13.51 12.74 9.77
N GLU A 31 -13.75 11.47 10.05
CA GLU A 31 -12.70 10.55 10.49
C GLU A 31 -11.72 10.23 9.36
N GLN A 32 -10.44 10.19 9.73
CA GLN A 32 -9.34 9.78 8.87
C GLN A 32 -8.44 8.79 9.59
N LEU A 33 -7.78 7.92 8.82
CA LEU A 33 -6.68 7.08 9.29
C LEU A 33 -5.36 7.78 8.95
N LEU A 34 -4.39 7.66 9.85
CA LEU A 34 -3.05 8.25 9.70
C LEU A 34 -1.99 7.29 10.22
N GLY A 35 -0.91 7.08 9.45
CA GLY A 35 0.18 6.17 9.77
C GLY A 35 0.06 4.79 9.14
N ALA A 36 0.88 3.83 9.57
CA ALA A 36 0.88 2.47 9.05
C ALA A 36 -0.38 1.71 9.49
N CYS A 37 -1.21 1.31 8.55
CA CYS A 37 -2.51 0.69 8.78
C CYS A 37 -2.61 -0.72 8.20
N SER A 38 -3.45 -1.53 8.82
CA SER A 38 -3.90 -2.78 8.19
C SER A 38 -5.10 -2.54 7.26
N ARG A 39 -5.29 -3.44 6.30
CA ARG A 39 -6.50 -3.49 5.48
C ARG A 39 -7.78 -3.55 6.33
N LYS A 40 -7.74 -4.25 7.47
CA LYS A 40 -8.87 -4.37 8.40
C LYS A 40 -9.36 -3.01 8.91
N ALA A 41 -8.47 -2.04 9.09
CA ALA A 41 -8.86 -0.69 9.53
C ALA A 41 -9.76 0.01 8.50
N MET A 42 -9.50 -0.17 7.19
CA MET A 42 -10.36 0.38 6.13
C MET A 42 -11.68 -0.38 5.95
N GLN A 43 -11.76 -1.61 6.43
CA GLN A 43 -13.00 -2.42 6.40
C GLN A 43 -13.95 -2.11 7.56
N GLN A 44 -13.62 -1.17 8.44
CA GLN A 44 -14.47 -0.68 9.52
C GLN A 44 -15.15 0.63 9.14
N LYS A 45 -16.31 0.91 9.73
CA LYS A 45 -16.97 2.22 9.59
C LYS A 45 -16.05 3.35 10.09
N PRO A 46 -16.07 4.50 9.45
CA PRO A 46 -16.90 4.90 8.30
C PRO A 46 -16.31 4.50 6.94
N PHE A 47 -15.12 3.88 6.90
CA PHE A 47 -14.36 3.61 5.68
C PHE A 47 -14.91 2.43 4.86
N SER A 48 -15.54 1.46 5.52
CA SER A 48 -16.04 0.23 4.90
C SER A 48 -17.00 0.46 3.73
N THR A 49 -17.81 1.52 3.78
CA THR A 49 -18.80 1.80 2.73
C THR A 49 -18.15 2.00 1.37
N TRP A 50 -17.16 2.89 1.26
CA TRP A 50 -16.46 3.12 0.00
C TRP A 50 -15.48 1.99 -0.33
N PHE A 51 -14.89 1.37 0.70
CA PHE A 51 -13.96 0.27 0.49
C PHE A 51 -14.67 -0.91 -0.17
N GLN A 52 -15.76 -1.39 0.43
CA GLN A 52 -16.49 -2.55 -0.08
C GLN A 52 -17.09 -2.29 -1.45
N SER A 53 -17.73 -1.13 -1.64
CA SER A 53 -18.33 -0.77 -2.92
C SER A 53 -17.33 -0.78 -4.07
N ASN A 54 -16.16 -0.17 -3.90
CA ASN A 54 -15.13 -0.13 -4.96
C ASN A 54 -14.40 -1.47 -5.12
N TYR A 55 -14.27 -2.24 -4.06
CA TYR A 55 -13.72 -3.59 -4.12
C TYR A 55 -14.64 -4.51 -4.92
N ASP A 56 -15.93 -4.54 -4.61
CA ASP A 56 -16.89 -5.47 -5.24
C ASP A 56 -17.13 -5.13 -6.72
N SER A 57 -17.23 -3.83 -7.05
CA SER A 57 -17.50 -3.36 -8.40
C SER A 57 -16.33 -3.52 -9.37
N TYR A 58 -15.08 -3.69 -8.88
CA TYR A 58 -13.93 -3.85 -9.77
C TYR A 58 -13.91 -5.23 -10.42
N VAL A 59 -13.79 -5.26 -11.74
CA VAL A 59 -13.63 -6.50 -12.52
C VAL A 59 -12.15 -6.70 -12.81
N VAL A 60 -11.56 -7.69 -12.15
CA VAL A 60 -10.14 -8.02 -12.29
C VAL A 60 -9.86 -8.72 -13.62
N ASP A 61 -8.81 -8.31 -14.33
CA ASP A 61 -8.25 -9.07 -15.46
C ASP A 61 -7.48 -10.30 -14.93
N SER A 62 -8.22 -11.36 -14.62
CA SER A 62 -7.66 -12.61 -14.09
C SER A 62 -6.71 -13.31 -15.08
N ALA A 63 -6.83 -13.03 -16.37
CA ALA A 63 -5.92 -13.56 -17.37
C ALA A 63 -4.53 -12.93 -17.22
N THR A 64 -4.47 -11.60 -17.04
CA THR A 64 -3.21 -10.89 -16.76
C THR A 64 -2.66 -11.25 -15.38
N CYS A 65 -3.52 -11.40 -14.33
CA CYS A 65 -3.10 -11.79 -12.99
C CYS A 65 -2.29 -13.08 -12.95
N ARG A 66 -2.60 -14.07 -13.77
CA ARG A 66 -1.80 -15.31 -13.88
C ARG A 66 -0.35 -15.09 -14.30
N PHE A 67 -0.06 -14.03 -15.04
CA PHE A 67 1.31 -13.65 -15.41
C PHE A 67 1.97 -12.77 -14.34
N VAL A 68 1.19 -12.03 -13.57
CA VAL A 68 1.66 -11.17 -12.47
C VAL A 68 2.07 -12.00 -11.26
N GLU A 69 1.24 -12.97 -10.85
CA GLU A 69 1.42 -13.78 -9.64
C GLU A 69 2.84 -14.34 -9.44
N PRO A 70 3.45 -15.07 -10.39
CA PRO A 70 4.79 -15.64 -10.20
C PRO A 70 5.89 -14.58 -10.06
N LEU A 71 5.67 -13.36 -10.56
CA LEU A 71 6.63 -12.27 -10.51
C LEU A 71 6.58 -11.47 -9.20
N LEU A 72 5.56 -11.70 -8.35
CA LEU A 72 5.35 -10.99 -7.09
C LEU A 72 6.08 -11.62 -5.89
N LYS A 73 6.62 -12.83 -6.03
CA LYS A 73 7.13 -13.65 -4.91
C LYS A 73 8.05 -12.89 -3.96
N ASP A 74 9.01 -12.15 -4.48
CA ASP A 74 10.04 -11.45 -3.69
C ASP A 74 9.86 -9.93 -3.73
N LYS A 75 8.64 -9.46 -3.94
CA LYS A 75 8.34 -8.04 -4.04
C LYS A 75 7.70 -7.51 -2.77
N MET A 76 8.05 -6.30 -2.41
CA MET A 76 7.33 -5.50 -1.43
C MET A 76 6.47 -4.48 -2.17
N ILE A 77 5.25 -4.27 -1.71
CA ILE A 77 4.38 -3.22 -2.22
C ILE A 77 4.05 -2.27 -1.07
N THR A 78 4.37 -1.00 -1.26
CA THR A 78 3.98 0.07 -0.34
C THR A 78 2.97 0.99 -1.02
N ILE A 79 1.82 1.21 -0.38
CA ILE A 79 0.79 2.12 -0.89
C ILE A 79 0.66 3.30 0.06
N PHE A 80 1.02 4.49 -0.42
CA PHE A 80 0.72 5.75 0.24
C PHE A 80 -0.65 6.22 -0.18
N LEU A 81 -1.54 6.48 0.77
CA LEU A 81 -2.93 6.84 0.49
C LEU A 81 -3.51 7.79 1.53
N GLY A 82 -4.57 8.51 1.16
CA GLY A 82 -5.35 9.31 2.10
C GLY A 82 -6.79 8.81 2.13
N THR A 83 -7.33 8.49 3.32
CA THR A 83 -8.74 8.11 3.46
C THR A 83 -9.70 9.28 3.17
N TRP A 84 -9.16 10.48 3.06
CA TRP A 84 -9.81 11.72 2.63
C TRP A 84 -9.83 11.90 1.10
N CYS A 85 -8.92 11.25 0.37
CA CYS A 85 -8.73 11.42 -1.07
C CYS A 85 -9.70 10.53 -1.86
N SER A 86 -10.45 11.11 -2.81
CA SER A 86 -11.40 10.39 -3.67
C SER A 86 -10.73 9.31 -4.52
N ASP A 87 -9.54 9.62 -5.09
CA ASP A 87 -8.79 8.67 -5.89
C ASP A 87 -8.28 7.49 -5.05
N SER A 88 -7.81 7.75 -3.82
CA SER A 88 -7.43 6.68 -2.89
C SER A 88 -8.62 5.78 -2.54
N ARG A 89 -9.79 6.38 -2.27
CA ARG A 89 -11.03 5.63 -1.97
C ARG A 89 -11.49 4.76 -3.13
N ARG A 90 -11.25 5.21 -4.37
CA ARG A 90 -11.60 4.46 -5.59
C ARG A 90 -10.58 3.39 -5.90
N GLU A 91 -9.29 3.75 -5.96
CA GLU A 91 -8.27 2.87 -6.52
C GLU A 91 -7.72 1.85 -5.52
N VAL A 92 -7.58 2.20 -4.23
CA VAL A 92 -6.96 1.28 -3.26
C VAL A 92 -7.77 -0.02 -3.09
N PRO A 93 -9.10 -0.01 -2.94
CA PRO A 93 -9.87 -1.26 -2.91
C PRO A 93 -9.72 -2.12 -4.17
N ARG A 94 -9.60 -1.49 -5.37
CA ARG A 94 -9.36 -2.16 -6.65
C ARG A 94 -7.99 -2.84 -6.67
N VAL A 95 -6.95 -2.12 -6.20
CA VAL A 95 -5.61 -2.69 -6.02
C VAL A 95 -5.68 -3.89 -5.09
N MET A 96 -6.40 -3.78 -3.95
CA MET A 96 -6.56 -4.92 -3.02
C MET A 96 -7.18 -6.13 -3.71
N LYS A 97 -8.24 -5.93 -4.51
CA LYS A 97 -8.88 -7.03 -5.23
C LYS A 97 -7.97 -7.68 -6.27
N MET A 98 -7.20 -6.87 -6.99
CA MET A 98 -6.18 -7.36 -7.92
C MET A 98 -5.10 -8.17 -7.19
N LEU A 99 -4.57 -7.67 -6.07
CA LEU A 99 -3.55 -8.37 -5.28
C LEU A 99 -4.08 -9.67 -4.69
N ASP A 100 -5.35 -9.71 -4.25
CA ASP A 100 -6.02 -10.94 -3.81
C ASP A 100 -6.12 -11.96 -4.95
N CYS A 101 -6.47 -11.52 -6.15
CA CYS A 101 -6.51 -12.38 -7.35
C CYS A 101 -5.12 -12.93 -7.72
N CYS A 102 -4.06 -12.16 -7.43
CA CYS A 102 -2.67 -12.57 -7.66
C CYS A 102 -2.04 -13.32 -6.47
N ASN A 103 -2.83 -13.72 -5.46
CA ASN A 103 -2.36 -14.40 -4.24
C ASN A 103 -1.19 -13.68 -3.55
N PHE A 104 -1.17 -12.35 -3.57
CA PHE A 104 -0.07 -11.55 -3.00
C PHE A 104 -0.05 -11.67 -1.48
N PRO A 105 1.11 -12.01 -0.86
CA PRO A 105 1.20 -12.22 0.57
C PRO A 105 0.93 -10.92 1.36
N ALA A 106 0.04 -10.98 2.35
CA ALA A 106 -0.33 -9.82 3.15
C ALA A 106 0.88 -9.19 3.89
N GLY A 107 1.86 -10.00 4.32
CA GLY A 107 3.08 -9.51 4.98
C GLY A 107 4.05 -8.75 4.06
N GLN A 108 3.82 -8.77 2.76
CA GLN A 108 4.60 -8.02 1.76
C GLN A 108 3.90 -6.73 1.31
N LEU A 109 2.74 -6.40 1.92
CA LEU A 109 1.96 -5.20 1.65
C LEU A 109 2.05 -4.23 2.82
N GLN A 110 2.45 -2.99 2.54
CA GLN A 110 2.41 -1.90 3.50
C GLN A 110 1.42 -0.83 3.05
N LEU A 111 0.58 -0.36 3.98
CA LEU A 111 -0.39 0.70 3.75
C LEU A 111 -0.06 1.88 4.65
N ILE A 112 0.34 3.00 4.06
CA ILE A 112 0.73 4.20 4.78
C ILE A 112 -0.30 5.29 4.52
N MET A 113 -1.04 5.64 5.56
CA MET A 113 -2.05 6.69 5.51
C MET A 113 -1.40 8.05 5.76
N VAL A 114 -1.65 9.00 4.86
CA VAL A 114 -1.09 10.35 4.95
C VAL A 114 -2.17 11.41 5.23
N SER A 115 -1.77 12.50 5.86
CA SER A 115 -2.64 13.60 6.29
C SER A 115 -3.07 14.51 5.13
N ASN A 116 -4.22 15.20 5.30
CA ASN A 116 -4.63 16.34 4.48
C ASN A 116 -4.51 17.68 5.22
N GLN A 117 -4.03 17.69 6.45
CA GLN A 117 -3.83 18.93 7.20
C GLN A 117 -2.69 19.75 6.60
N ASP A 118 -2.83 21.05 6.49
CA ASP A 118 -1.85 21.93 5.84
C ASP A 118 -0.43 21.80 6.37
N SER A 119 -0.27 21.65 7.69
CA SER A 119 1.02 21.48 8.35
C SER A 119 1.68 20.13 8.09
N MET A 120 0.90 19.11 7.71
CA MET A 120 1.34 17.74 7.48
C MET A 120 0.82 17.18 6.14
N TYR A 121 0.58 18.04 5.17
CA TYR A 121 -0.05 17.63 3.90
C TYR A 121 0.76 16.55 3.19
N LYS A 122 0.12 15.40 2.99
CA LYS A 122 0.72 14.15 2.44
C LYS A 122 1.89 13.61 3.25
N GLN A 123 1.92 13.89 4.55
CA GLN A 123 2.91 13.30 5.46
C GLN A 123 2.23 12.27 6.37
N SER A 124 3.00 11.29 6.79
CA SER A 124 2.66 10.29 7.81
C SER A 124 3.37 10.60 9.12
N PRO A 125 2.91 10.10 10.28
CA PRO A 125 3.48 10.45 11.59
C PRO A 125 4.96 10.10 11.74
N HIS A 126 5.44 9.06 11.06
CA HIS A 126 6.82 8.61 11.12
C HIS A 126 7.61 8.94 9.85
N HIS A 127 7.03 9.77 8.99
CA HIS A 127 7.67 10.24 7.75
C HIS A 127 8.11 9.12 6.81
N GLU A 128 7.31 8.05 6.69
CA GLU A 128 7.58 6.93 5.77
C GLU A 128 7.60 7.38 4.29
N GLU A 129 6.97 8.52 3.99
CA GLU A 129 7.00 9.16 2.67
C GLU A 129 8.33 9.87 2.37
N PHE A 130 9.17 10.11 3.38
CA PHE A 130 10.41 10.86 3.22
C PHE A 130 11.34 10.18 2.19
N GLY A 131 11.85 10.97 1.25
CA GLY A 131 12.69 10.47 0.16
C GLY A 131 11.95 9.67 -0.92
N ARG A 132 10.66 9.39 -0.77
CA ARG A 132 9.86 8.58 -1.70
C ARG A 132 9.16 9.40 -2.81
N ASN A 133 9.27 10.72 -2.78
CA ASN A 133 8.65 11.63 -3.75
C ASN A 133 7.13 11.38 -3.94
N ILE A 134 6.37 11.39 -2.83
CA ILE A 134 4.91 11.16 -2.85
C ILE A 134 4.21 12.47 -3.23
N VAL A 135 4.04 12.71 -4.51
CA VAL A 135 3.43 13.95 -5.06
C VAL A 135 1.90 13.85 -5.13
N ARG A 136 1.37 12.64 -5.28
CA ARG A 136 -0.05 12.33 -5.38
C ARG A 136 -0.41 11.08 -4.58
N VAL A 137 -1.67 10.96 -4.21
CA VAL A 137 -2.18 9.75 -3.54
C VAL A 137 -3.46 9.28 -4.23
N PRO A 138 -3.62 7.94 -4.39
CA PRO A 138 -2.70 6.92 -3.94
C PRO A 138 -1.43 6.85 -4.79
N THR A 139 -0.32 6.44 -4.19
CA THR A 139 0.87 6.01 -4.92
C THR A 139 1.24 4.61 -4.46
N MET A 140 1.21 3.64 -5.37
CA MET A 140 1.64 2.27 -5.17
C MET A 140 3.07 2.12 -5.67
N ILE A 141 4.01 1.81 -4.77
CA ILE A 141 5.43 1.58 -5.08
C ILE A 141 5.70 0.08 -5.03
N ILE A 142 6.35 -0.44 -6.06
CA ILE A 142 6.78 -1.83 -6.17
C ILE A 142 8.29 -1.87 -5.97
N GLU A 143 8.74 -2.68 -5.01
CA GLU A 143 10.16 -2.78 -4.63
C GLU A 143 10.65 -4.24 -4.73
N GLU A 144 11.92 -4.39 -5.08
CA GLU A 144 12.65 -5.65 -5.09
C GLU A 144 14.00 -5.44 -4.43
N ALA A 145 14.31 -6.24 -3.41
CA ALA A 145 15.54 -6.12 -2.62
C ALA A 145 15.82 -4.68 -2.13
N GLY A 146 14.77 -3.98 -1.67
CA GLY A 146 14.84 -2.61 -1.14
C GLY A 146 15.01 -1.51 -2.19
N LYS A 147 14.93 -1.84 -3.48
CA LYS A 147 15.00 -0.87 -4.59
C LYS A 147 13.66 -0.77 -5.30
N GLU A 148 13.25 0.47 -5.59
CA GLU A 148 12.04 0.69 -6.38
C GLU A 148 12.23 0.19 -7.81
N LYS A 149 11.31 -0.67 -8.25
CA LYS A 149 11.20 -1.12 -9.66
C LYS A 149 10.32 -0.18 -10.48
N GLY A 150 9.33 0.40 -9.85
CA GLY A 150 8.38 1.33 -10.46
C GLY A 150 7.22 1.65 -9.52
N ARG A 151 6.35 2.52 -9.99
CA ARG A 151 5.19 2.98 -9.21
C ARG A 151 3.98 3.27 -10.09
N ILE A 152 2.78 3.09 -9.55
CA ILE A 152 1.52 3.57 -10.14
C ILE A 152 1.07 4.76 -9.30
N VAL A 153 0.81 5.90 -9.95
CA VAL A 153 0.47 7.16 -9.30
C VAL A 153 -0.98 7.54 -9.62
N GLU A 154 -1.77 7.75 -8.60
CA GLU A 154 -3.23 8.04 -8.58
C GLU A 154 -4.07 6.92 -9.20
N TYR A 155 -3.91 6.62 -10.49
CA TYR A 155 -4.65 5.60 -11.23
C TYR A 155 -3.74 4.97 -12.30
N PRO A 156 -4.08 3.80 -12.82
CA PRO A 156 -3.26 3.14 -13.84
C PRO A 156 -3.29 3.91 -15.17
N VAL A 157 -2.25 3.76 -15.97
CA VAL A 157 -2.15 4.31 -17.33
C VAL A 157 -2.99 3.48 -18.30
N VAL A 158 -2.99 2.15 -18.14
CA VAL A 158 -3.77 1.21 -18.96
C VAL A 158 -4.77 0.45 -18.10
N SER A 159 -4.31 -0.40 -17.20
CA SER A 159 -5.05 -1.07 -16.14
C SER A 159 -4.09 -1.45 -15.02
N LEU A 160 -4.60 -1.70 -13.81
CA LEU A 160 -3.77 -2.08 -12.66
C LEU A 160 -2.91 -3.32 -12.97
N GLU A 161 -3.51 -4.34 -13.55
CA GLU A 161 -2.85 -5.60 -13.88
C GLU A 161 -1.78 -5.44 -14.95
N LYS A 162 -2.09 -4.71 -16.04
CA LYS A 162 -1.18 -4.50 -17.15
C LYS A 162 -0.01 -3.61 -16.78
N ASP A 163 -0.27 -2.56 -16.01
CA ASP A 163 0.78 -1.64 -15.56
C ASP A 163 1.71 -2.35 -14.56
N LEU A 164 1.15 -3.10 -13.61
CA LEU A 164 1.92 -3.91 -12.68
C LEU A 164 2.78 -4.95 -13.42
N LEU A 165 2.22 -5.64 -14.42
CA LEU A 165 2.95 -6.62 -15.21
C LEU A 165 4.14 -5.99 -15.95
N ARG A 166 3.96 -4.81 -16.56
CA ARG A 166 5.05 -4.07 -17.23
C ARG A 166 6.17 -3.71 -16.26
N ILE A 167 5.81 -3.17 -15.08
CA ILE A 167 6.78 -2.84 -14.03
C ILE A 167 7.57 -4.07 -13.61
N LEU A 168 6.88 -5.19 -13.34
CA LEU A 168 7.50 -6.43 -12.89
C LEU A 168 8.44 -7.04 -13.93
N ARG A 169 8.13 -6.88 -15.22
CA ARG A 169 8.96 -7.35 -16.36
C ARG A 169 10.08 -6.39 -16.72
N ASN A 170 10.23 -5.25 -16.02
CA ASN A 170 11.15 -4.18 -16.38
C ASN A 170 10.92 -3.63 -17.81
N GLU A 171 9.69 -3.71 -18.30
CA GLU A 171 9.31 -3.11 -19.57
C GLU A 171 9.20 -1.58 -19.40
N LYS A 172 9.29 -0.83 -20.53
CA LYS A 172 9.15 0.63 -20.48
C LYS A 172 7.76 1.00 -19.92
N TYR A 173 7.76 1.62 -18.75
CA TYR A 173 6.57 2.12 -18.08
C TYR A 173 6.83 3.54 -17.58
N ILE A 174 5.92 4.46 -17.87
CA ILE A 174 5.96 5.85 -17.41
C ILE A 174 4.67 6.08 -16.64
N PRO A 175 4.73 6.29 -15.31
CA PRO A 175 3.56 6.56 -14.51
C PRO A 175 2.95 7.93 -14.84
N ASN A 176 1.74 8.17 -14.39
CA ASN A 176 1.16 9.51 -14.41
C ASN A 176 2.08 10.48 -13.63
N TYR A 177 2.16 11.74 -14.08
CA TYR A 177 2.92 12.81 -13.43
C TYR A 177 4.44 12.54 -13.27
N PRO A 178 5.14 12.07 -14.31
CA PRO A 178 6.55 11.65 -14.18
C PRO A 178 7.51 12.79 -13.80
N ASP A 179 7.14 14.03 -14.13
CA ASP A 179 7.97 15.21 -13.90
C ASP A 179 7.68 15.93 -12.58
N LEU A 180 6.63 15.52 -11.86
CA LEU A 180 6.33 16.15 -10.58
C LEU A 180 7.33 15.73 -9.49
N ARG A 181 7.72 16.70 -8.70
CA ARG A 181 8.56 16.47 -7.50
C ARG A 181 7.91 17.13 -6.29
N VAL A 182 8.11 16.53 -5.12
CA VAL A 182 7.76 17.17 -3.85
C VAL A 182 8.63 18.43 -3.72
N ARG A 183 8.00 19.57 -3.49
CA ARG A 183 8.75 20.80 -3.20
C ARG A 183 9.42 20.64 -1.84
N THR A 184 10.75 20.65 -1.82
CA THR A 184 11.51 20.80 -0.57
C THR A 184 11.25 22.20 -0.04
N ARG A 185 10.74 22.28 1.18
CA ARG A 185 10.60 23.56 1.90
C ARG A 185 11.91 23.89 2.59
#